data_0f93a8089a7f3e021c11e11ac9420db7
#
_entry.id   0f93a8089a7f3e021c11e11ac9420db7
#
_cell.length_a   1.000
_cell.length_b   1.000
_cell.length_c   1.000
_cell.angle_alpha   90.00
_cell.angle_beta   90.00
_cell.angle_gamma   90.00
#
_symmetry.space_group_name_H-M   'P 1'
#
loop_
_entity.id
_entity.type
_entity.pdbx_description
1 polymer ?
#
loop_
_entity_poly.entity_id
_entity_poly.type
_entity_poly.pdbx_seq_one_letter_code
_entity_poly.pdbx_strand_id
1 'polypeptide(L)'
;MRGLWGGAAAGPRLAFALLIAAMLDCARPTDAAAAAMPPPIRHVFVVMLENQPYENNFGARSQAPYLKGLAAKGALVVNFHGIAHDSLSNYLALISGQSPNESTILDCEVFEEFVQTGMTSEGIAIGKGCVYPRSVSTLANQLEAAHLSWKGYMEDMGNNPKRESATCGHPPIGAKDNTGEAEVGDQYATRHNPFVYFHAILDTPSCDKYVRNLSGLAADLRSIDTTPNYVFIVPNLCHDAHDGADGGHCVDGAPGGLTGSDRFLKEWVPKITASPAFRRDGLLVVTFDESNLDEVLNSRTQVVTLQGDAAACCNEPPGPNVATYDAGVVGTYERINGPGIIGPGGGRTGAVLISPFIRPGTVTMVPYNHYSFLRSVEDIFKLEHLGYAGQPGLAAFGADVYSAQGTAGQP
;
A
#
# COMPACT_ATOMS: atom_id res chain seq x y z
N MET A 1 41.35 -78.44 28.42
CA MET A 1 40.63 -79.59 28.97
C MET A 1 39.19 -79.44 28.55
N ARG A 2 38.78 -80.25 27.67
CA ARG A 2 37.54 -81.12 27.71
C ARG A 2 36.28 -80.34 28.08
N GLY A 3 35.18 -80.33 27.40
CA GLY A 3 34.61 -81.28 26.39
C GLY A 3 33.15 -80.97 26.29
N LEU A 4 32.68 -81.15 25.14
CA LEU A 4 31.63 -82.03 24.64
C LEU A 4 30.13 -81.66 24.92
N TRP A 5 29.50 -81.42 23.83
CA TRP A 5 28.34 -82.15 23.18
C TRP A 5 26.92 -81.90 23.68
N GLY A 6 26.07 -81.74 22.72
CA GLY A 6 24.72 -82.19 22.53
C GLY A 6 23.78 -81.07 22.08
N GLY A 7 23.17 -81.05 20.98
CA GLY A 7 22.52 -81.97 20.15
C GLY A 7 21.17 -81.38 19.73
N ALA A 8 21.00 -81.22 18.50
CA ALA A 8 19.88 -80.92 17.62
C ALA A 8 18.40 -81.05 18.19
N ALA A 9 17.57 -80.11 17.76
CA ALA A 9 16.25 -80.41 17.19
C ALA A 9 15.74 -79.22 16.35
N ALA A 10 15.58 -79.50 15.07
CA ALA A 10 14.94 -78.58 14.15
C ALA A 10 13.42 -78.68 14.23
N GLY A 11 12.77 -77.51 14.42
CA GLY A 11 11.30 -77.42 14.26
C GLY A 11 11.00 -76.31 13.23
N PRO A 12 10.05 -76.44 12.32
CA PRO A 12 9.78 -75.50 11.25
C PRO A 12 9.13 -74.23 11.78
N ARG A 13 9.75 -73.08 11.58
CA ARG A 13 9.15 -71.78 11.82
C ARG A 13 8.35 -71.38 10.61
N LEU A 14 7.00 -71.37 10.74
CA LEU A 14 6.09 -70.67 9.83
C LEU A 14 6.41 -69.17 9.90
N ALA A 15 6.86 -68.62 8.80
CA ALA A 15 6.96 -67.21 8.62
C ALA A 15 5.60 -66.62 8.25
N PHE A 16 4.97 -65.92 9.18
CA PHE A 16 3.82 -65.06 8.90
C PHE A 16 4.36 -63.78 8.26
N ALA A 17 4.21 -63.62 6.94
CA ALA A 17 4.45 -62.37 6.25
C ALA A 17 3.26 -61.45 6.49
N LEU A 18 3.40 -60.45 7.39
CA LEU A 18 2.48 -59.34 7.48
C LEU A 18 2.73 -58.41 6.29
N LEU A 19 1.82 -58.42 5.33
CA LEU A 19 1.72 -57.37 4.30
C LEU A 19 1.18 -56.08 4.97
N ILE A 20 2.05 -55.16 5.31
CA ILE A 20 1.67 -53.79 5.63
C ILE A 20 1.44 -53.08 4.28
N ALA A 21 0.16 -52.99 3.89
CA ALA A 21 -0.24 -52.11 2.81
C ALA A 21 -0.09 -50.67 3.32
N ALA A 22 1.04 -50.00 2.99
CA ALA A 22 1.17 -48.55 3.15
C ALA A 22 0.20 -47.92 2.16
N MET A 23 -0.93 -47.44 2.65
CA MET A 23 -1.76 -46.49 1.92
C MET A 23 -0.95 -45.18 1.82
N LEU A 24 -0.31 -44.95 0.67
CA LEU A 24 0.10 -43.62 0.28
C LEU A 24 -1.18 -42.80 0.04
N ASP A 25 -1.59 -42.06 1.06
CA ASP A 25 -2.48 -40.93 0.87
C ASP A 25 -1.71 -39.93 -0.02
N CYS A 26 -1.95 -40.01 -1.32
CA CYS A 26 -1.63 -38.88 -2.21
C CYS A 26 -2.48 -37.72 -1.74
N ALA A 27 -1.90 -36.86 -0.88
CA ALA A 27 -2.43 -35.52 -0.67
C ALA A 27 -2.58 -34.90 -2.06
N ARG A 28 -3.79 -34.83 -2.57
CA ARG A 28 -4.11 -34.04 -3.75
C ARG A 28 -3.67 -32.62 -3.43
N PRO A 29 -2.92 -31.95 -4.34
CA PRO A 29 -2.73 -30.53 -4.18
C PRO A 29 -4.13 -29.93 -4.06
N THR A 30 -4.38 -29.22 -2.96
CA THR A 30 -5.58 -28.41 -2.82
C THR A 30 -5.59 -27.52 -4.03
N ASP A 31 -6.61 -27.67 -4.89
CA ASP A 31 -6.85 -26.79 -6.01
C ASP A 31 -6.72 -25.36 -5.46
N ALA A 32 -5.73 -24.62 -5.95
CA ALA A 32 -5.68 -23.20 -5.73
C ALA A 32 -7.02 -22.68 -6.26
N ALA A 33 -7.90 -22.29 -5.34
CA ALA A 33 -9.22 -21.79 -5.70
C ALA A 33 -8.96 -20.71 -6.76
N ALA A 34 -9.49 -20.93 -7.97
CA ALA A 34 -9.36 -19.97 -9.04
C ALA A 34 -9.76 -18.62 -8.46
N ALA A 35 -8.85 -17.62 -8.53
CA ALA A 35 -9.10 -16.33 -7.95
C ALA A 35 -10.45 -15.82 -8.48
N ALA A 36 -11.40 -15.60 -7.58
CA ALA A 36 -12.73 -15.16 -7.98
C ALA A 36 -12.57 -13.84 -8.74
N MET A 37 -13.11 -13.75 -9.95
CA MET A 37 -13.04 -12.51 -10.72
C MET A 37 -13.64 -11.37 -9.90
N PRO A 38 -12.99 -10.18 -9.89
CA PRO A 38 -13.53 -9.04 -9.17
C PRO A 38 -14.93 -8.69 -9.70
N PRO A 39 -15.81 -8.12 -8.86
CA PRO A 39 -17.11 -7.64 -9.33
C PRO A 39 -16.94 -6.54 -10.37
N PRO A 40 -18.02 -6.15 -11.09
CA PRO A 40 -17.94 -5.22 -12.21
C PRO A 40 -17.72 -3.75 -11.73
N ILE A 41 -16.70 -3.53 -10.94
CA ILE A 41 -16.24 -2.22 -10.50
C ILE A 41 -15.67 -1.48 -11.70
N ARG A 42 -16.02 -0.19 -11.83
CA ARG A 42 -15.52 0.70 -12.89
C ARG A 42 -14.97 2.02 -12.37
N HIS A 43 -15.19 2.31 -11.08
CA HIS A 43 -14.67 3.51 -10.45
C HIS A 43 -14.00 3.11 -9.13
N VAL A 44 -12.70 3.35 -9.03
CA VAL A 44 -11.90 3.09 -7.83
C VAL A 44 -11.46 4.42 -7.24
N PHE A 45 -11.77 4.64 -5.98
CA PHE A 45 -11.37 5.80 -5.20
C PHE A 45 -10.42 5.36 -4.11
N VAL A 46 -9.29 6.03 -3.98
CA VAL A 46 -8.30 5.78 -2.93
C VAL A 46 -8.14 7.04 -2.11
N VAL A 47 -8.23 6.92 -0.80
CA VAL A 47 -7.77 7.94 0.15
C VAL A 47 -6.57 7.36 0.87
N MET A 48 -5.41 7.96 0.65
CA MET A 48 -4.15 7.54 1.26
C MET A 48 -3.85 8.45 2.44
N LEU A 49 -3.66 7.85 3.61
CA LEU A 49 -3.29 8.47 4.87
C LEU A 49 -1.88 8.04 5.27
N GLU A 50 -1.36 8.58 6.38
CA GLU A 50 0.05 8.52 6.77
C GLU A 50 0.27 7.87 8.14
N ASN A 51 1.35 7.09 8.23
CA ASN A 51 2.11 6.69 9.43
C ASN A 51 1.30 6.26 10.66
N GLN A 52 0.28 5.40 10.48
CA GLN A 52 -0.51 4.95 11.62
C GLN A 52 -0.60 3.43 11.71
N PRO A 53 -0.24 2.86 12.86
CA PRO A 53 -0.41 1.43 13.10
C PRO A 53 -1.89 1.06 13.23
N TYR A 54 -2.20 -0.18 12.89
CA TYR A 54 -3.57 -0.72 12.96
C TYR A 54 -4.29 -0.41 14.28
N GLU A 55 -3.58 -0.52 15.40
CA GLU A 55 -4.18 -0.33 16.72
C GLU A 55 -4.63 1.11 16.97
N ASN A 56 -3.93 2.09 16.39
CA ASN A 56 -4.34 3.49 16.45
C ASN A 56 -5.54 3.75 15.56
N ASN A 57 -5.59 3.12 14.38
CA ASN A 57 -6.65 3.30 13.39
C ASN A 57 -7.97 2.64 13.80
N PHE A 58 -7.91 1.37 14.18
CA PHE A 58 -9.09 0.52 14.37
C PHE A 58 -9.22 -0.07 15.78
N GLY A 59 -8.22 0.08 16.61
CA GLY A 59 -8.22 -0.40 17.99
C GLY A 59 -9.29 0.26 18.87
N ALA A 60 -9.44 -0.24 20.09
CA ALA A 60 -10.50 0.22 21.00
C ALA A 60 -10.37 1.71 21.36
N ARG A 61 -9.13 2.24 21.40
CA ARG A 61 -8.78 3.60 21.79
C ARG A 61 -8.52 4.54 20.61
N SER A 62 -8.90 4.15 19.39
CA SER A 62 -8.72 4.99 18.20
C SER A 62 -9.32 6.39 18.39
N GLN A 63 -8.57 7.41 17.99
CA GLN A 63 -9.01 8.80 17.95
C GLN A 63 -9.72 9.17 16.62
N ALA A 64 -9.92 8.19 15.73
CA ALA A 64 -10.62 8.31 14.46
C ALA A 64 -11.98 7.55 14.48
N PRO A 65 -12.99 8.02 15.25
CA PRO A 65 -14.25 7.30 15.38
C PRO A 65 -15.04 7.19 14.06
N TYR A 66 -14.89 8.14 13.14
CA TYR A 66 -15.54 8.07 11.84
C TYR A 66 -14.88 6.97 10.96
N LEU A 67 -13.53 6.97 10.85
CA LEU A 67 -12.79 5.92 10.16
C LEU A 67 -13.14 4.54 10.70
N LYS A 68 -13.12 4.37 12.02
CA LYS A 68 -13.50 3.11 12.67
C LYS A 68 -14.95 2.72 12.35
N GLY A 69 -15.85 3.69 12.28
CA GLY A 69 -17.26 3.48 11.89
C GLY A 69 -17.43 3.07 10.43
N LEU A 70 -16.48 3.39 9.53
CA LEU A 70 -16.51 2.97 8.13
C LEU A 70 -16.34 1.45 7.99
N ALA A 71 -15.57 0.81 8.86
CA ALA A 71 -15.41 -0.65 8.87
C ALA A 71 -16.75 -1.39 8.98
N ALA A 72 -17.71 -0.84 9.71
CA ALA A 72 -19.05 -1.41 9.81
C ALA A 72 -19.91 -1.21 8.54
N LYS A 73 -19.51 -0.30 7.64
CA LYS A 73 -20.22 0.00 6.38
C LYS A 73 -19.66 -0.75 5.18
N GLY A 74 -18.51 -1.39 5.31
CA GLY A 74 -17.81 -2.11 4.25
C GLY A 74 -17.06 -3.31 4.75
N ALA A 75 -15.85 -3.53 4.24
CA ALA A 75 -14.91 -4.54 4.70
C ALA A 75 -13.75 -3.90 5.47
N LEU A 76 -13.41 -4.50 6.61
CA LEU A 76 -12.16 -4.23 7.33
C LEU A 76 -11.11 -5.27 6.91
N VAL A 77 -10.04 -4.82 6.30
CA VAL A 77 -8.84 -5.61 6.02
C VAL A 77 -7.87 -5.42 7.19
N VAL A 78 -7.85 -6.40 8.09
CA VAL A 78 -7.08 -6.30 9.36
C VAL A 78 -5.58 -6.33 9.12
N ASN A 79 -5.16 -7.18 8.18
CA ASN A 79 -3.74 -7.42 7.88
C ASN A 79 -3.33 -6.72 6.56
N PHE A 80 -3.58 -5.40 6.46
CA PHE A 80 -3.02 -4.58 5.41
C PHE A 80 -1.71 -3.96 5.90
N HIS A 81 -0.67 -3.96 5.06
CA HIS A 81 0.69 -3.55 5.42
C HIS A 81 1.26 -2.54 4.42
N GLY A 82 2.06 -1.61 4.93
CA GLY A 82 3.02 -0.88 4.12
C GLY A 82 4.10 -1.80 3.56
N ILE A 83 4.90 -1.32 2.61
CA ILE A 83 6.00 -2.09 2.00
C ILE A 83 7.39 -1.60 2.43
N ALA A 84 7.49 -0.43 3.00
CA ALA A 84 8.74 0.18 3.44
C ALA A 84 8.49 1.27 4.49
N HIS A 85 9.57 1.81 5.03
CA HIS A 85 9.72 3.12 5.63
C HIS A 85 10.81 3.88 4.82
N ASP A 86 10.69 5.18 4.48
CA ASP A 86 9.62 6.11 4.75
C ASP A 86 8.54 6.12 3.62
N SER A 87 7.70 7.19 3.61
CA SER A 87 6.43 7.31 2.88
C SER A 87 6.54 7.09 1.37
N LEU A 88 7.44 7.81 0.68
CA LEU A 88 7.47 7.85 -0.79
C LEU A 88 7.52 6.47 -1.44
N SER A 89 8.29 5.53 -0.87
CA SER A 89 8.39 4.17 -1.38
C SER A 89 7.03 3.47 -1.46
N ASN A 90 6.16 3.70 -0.47
CA ASN A 90 4.82 3.15 -0.40
C ASN A 90 3.90 3.74 -1.48
N TYR A 91 3.96 5.06 -1.67
CA TYR A 91 3.19 5.74 -2.72
C TYR A 91 3.59 5.27 -4.12
N LEU A 92 4.89 5.13 -4.39
CA LEU A 92 5.39 4.65 -5.68
C LEU A 92 4.96 3.21 -5.96
N ALA A 93 5.00 2.34 -4.95
CA ALA A 93 4.58 0.94 -5.06
C ALA A 93 3.10 0.81 -5.48
N LEU A 94 2.23 1.68 -4.95
CA LEU A 94 0.78 1.68 -5.24
C LEU A 94 0.42 1.93 -6.70
N ILE A 95 1.29 2.62 -7.45
CA ILE A 95 1.00 2.97 -8.84
C ILE A 95 1.96 2.37 -9.86
N SER A 96 3.05 1.73 -9.41
CA SER A 96 4.08 1.21 -10.33
C SER A 96 4.57 -0.19 -10.00
N GLY A 97 4.30 -0.68 -8.79
CA GLY A 97 4.85 -1.95 -8.32
C GLY A 97 6.38 -1.93 -8.11
N GLN A 98 7.03 -0.75 -8.17
CA GLN A 98 8.47 -0.62 -7.94
C GLN A 98 8.82 -0.86 -6.48
N SER A 99 10.00 -1.45 -6.25
CA SER A 99 10.54 -1.62 -4.91
C SER A 99 11.24 -0.34 -4.42
N PRO A 100 11.47 -0.22 -3.10
CA PRO A 100 12.26 0.85 -2.53
C PRO A 100 13.69 0.91 -3.11
N ASN A 101 14.27 2.11 -3.08
CA ASN A 101 15.68 2.34 -3.33
C ASN A 101 16.24 3.38 -2.34
N GLU A 102 17.56 3.60 -2.34
CA GLU A 102 18.21 4.49 -1.37
C GLU A 102 17.67 5.91 -1.35
N SER A 103 17.16 6.45 -2.46
CA SER A 103 16.61 7.81 -2.51
C SER A 103 15.14 7.85 -2.06
N THR A 104 14.36 6.81 -2.39
CA THR A 104 12.92 6.78 -2.05
C THR A 104 12.65 6.45 -0.60
N ILE A 105 13.54 5.71 0.08
CA ILE A 105 13.49 5.49 1.55
C ILE A 105 13.94 6.73 2.35
N LEU A 106 14.28 7.83 1.68
CA LEU A 106 14.61 9.14 2.22
C LEU A 106 13.64 10.20 1.71
N ASP A 107 12.45 9.78 1.30
CA ASP A 107 11.41 10.66 0.76
C ASP A 107 11.88 11.58 -0.38
N CYS A 108 12.99 11.20 -1.05
CA CYS A 108 13.55 12.00 -2.14
C CYS A 108 13.79 13.46 -1.74
N GLU A 109 14.52 13.72 -0.65
CA GLU A 109 14.83 15.09 -0.18
C GLU A 109 15.37 16.00 -1.29
N VAL A 110 16.06 15.43 -2.26
CA VAL A 110 16.43 16.05 -3.52
C VAL A 110 15.68 15.38 -4.65
N PHE A 111 14.86 16.13 -5.37
CA PHE A 111 14.08 15.64 -6.49
C PHE A 111 14.98 15.31 -7.69
N GLU A 112 15.63 14.13 -7.63
CA GLU A 112 16.71 13.74 -8.53
C GLU A 112 16.28 12.66 -9.53
N GLU A 113 16.94 12.70 -10.71
CA GLU A 113 16.78 11.68 -11.75
C GLU A 113 17.12 10.28 -11.22
N PHE A 114 16.31 9.29 -11.59
CA PHE A 114 16.66 7.88 -11.37
C PHE A 114 17.67 7.43 -12.43
N VAL A 115 18.90 7.21 -12.01
CA VAL A 115 19.97 6.69 -12.88
C VAL A 115 19.81 5.18 -13.01
N GLN A 116 19.08 4.76 -14.04
CA GLN A 116 18.81 3.35 -14.30
C GLN A 116 20.06 2.63 -14.84
N THR A 117 20.43 1.51 -14.22
CA THR A 117 21.54 0.65 -14.64
C THR A 117 21.06 -0.70 -15.19
N GLY A 118 19.80 -1.06 -14.96
CA GLY A 118 19.20 -2.30 -15.42
C GLY A 118 17.71 -2.39 -15.10
N MET A 119 17.15 -3.58 -15.32
CA MET A 119 15.77 -3.92 -14.96
C MET A 119 15.68 -5.41 -14.67
N THR A 120 14.95 -5.82 -13.66
CA THR A 120 14.69 -7.23 -13.37
C THR A 120 13.68 -7.82 -14.33
N SER A 121 13.52 -9.15 -14.30
CA SER A 121 12.49 -9.85 -15.09
C SER A 121 11.06 -9.46 -14.70
N GLU A 122 10.86 -9.02 -13.47
CA GLU A 122 9.60 -8.56 -12.91
C GLU A 122 9.29 -7.10 -13.29
N GLY A 123 10.23 -6.39 -13.92
CA GLY A 123 10.07 -4.99 -14.31
C GLY A 123 10.45 -3.99 -13.21
N ILE A 124 11.26 -4.41 -12.23
CA ILE A 124 11.81 -3.50 -11.23
C ILE A 124 13.05 -2.81 -11.80
N ALA A 125 13.05 -1.49 -11.83
CA ALA A 125 14.19 -0.70 -12.26
C ALA A 125 15.35 -0.86 -11.28
N ILE A 126 16.56 -1.15 -11.80
CA ILE A 126 17.79 -1.24 -11.02
C ILE A 126 18.53 0.08 -11.16
N GLY A 127 18.83 0.75 -10.04
CA GLY A 127 19.47 2.04 -10.04
C GLY A 127 19.28 2.82 -8.75
N LYS A 128 19.46 4.14 -8.84
CA LYS A 128 19.37 5.08 -7.73
C LYS A 128 18.76 6.40 -8.21
N GLY A 129 18.03 7.07 -7.33
CA GLY A 129 17.28 8.29 -7.60
C GLY A 129 15.78 8.04 -7.45
N CYS A 130 14.96 9.04 -7.67
CA CYS A 130 13.52 8.95 -7.38
C CYS A 130 12.61 9.28 -8.56
N VAL A 131 13.08 10.05 -9.56
CA VAL A 131 12.28 10.35 -10.76
C VAL A 131 12.60 9.33 -11.84
N TYR A 132 11.72 8.34 -11.94
CA TYR A 132 11.93 7.17 -12.81
C TYR A 132 11.84 7.52 -14.30
N PRO A 133 12.66 6.85 -15.15
CA PRO A 133 12.68 7.09 -16.58
C PRO A 133 11.38 6.61 -17.24
N ARG A 134 11.14 7.06 -18.49
CA ARG A 134 9.94 6.69 -19.28
C ARG A 134 9.75 5.19 -19.49
N SER A 135 10.80 4.40 -19.34
CA SER A 135 10.76 2.93 -19.45
C SER A 135 10.02 2.27 -18.28
N VAL A 136 9.85 2.97 -17.16
CA VAL A 136 9.10 2.49 -15.99
C VAL A 136 7.65 2.92 -16.14
N SER A 137 6.78 1.96 -16.41
CA SER A 137 5.35 2.19 -16.58
C SER A 137 4.64 2.31 -15.24
N THR A 138 3.51 3.02 -15.25
CA THR A 138 2.65 3.20 -14.08
C THR A 138 1.21 2.77 -14.40
N LEU A 139 0.40 2.59 -13.36
CA LEU A 139 -1.05 2.38 -13.47
C LEU A 139 -1.72 3.48 -14.32
N ALA A 140 -1.26 4.74 -14.19
CA ALA A 140 -1.76 5.86 -14.99
C ALA A 140 -1.56 5.63 -16.49
N ASN A 141 -0.38 5.15 -16.90
CA ASN A 141 -0.07 4.85 -18.29
C ASN A 141 -0.92 3.66 -18.82
N GLN A 142 -1.11 2.63 -18.00
CA GLN A 142 -1.95 1.48 -18.36
C GLN A 142 -3.41 1.90 -18.53
N LEU A 143 -3.94 2.74 -17.63
CA LEU A 143 -5.31 3.26 -17.74
C LEU A 143 -5.50 4.07 -19.01
N GLU A 144 -4.57 4.97 -19.33
CA GLU A 144 -4.63 5.74 -20.60
C GLU A 144 -4.57 4.82 -21.83
N ALA A 145 -3.70 3.82 -21.83
CA ALA A 145 -3.62 2.83 -22.92
C ALA A 145 -4.90 2.00 -23.07
N ALA A 146 -5.61 1.75 -21.97
CA ALA A 146 -6.91 1.08 -21.95
C ALA A 146 -8.10 2.03 -22.18
N HIS A 147 -7.87 3.30 -22.52
CA HIS A 147 -8.88 4.36 -22.68
C HIS A 147 -9.74 4.58 -21.42
N LEU A 148 -9.15 4.39 -20.25
CA LEU A 148 -9.73 4.68 -18.95
C LEU A 148 -9.17 6.01 -18.42
N SER A 149 -10.00 6.71 -17.64
CA SER A 149 -9.62 8.00 -17.08
C SER A 149 -9.08 7.86 -15.66
N TRP A 150 -8.13 8.72 -15.29
CA TRP A 150 -7.60 8.80 -13.93
C TRP A 150 -7.37 10.25 -13.52
N LYS A 151 -7.32 10.52 -12.22
CA LYS A 151 -6.85 11.77 -11.63
C LYS A 151 -6.26 11.54 -10.24
N GLY A 152 -5.16 12.26 -9.97
CA GLY A 152 -4.63 12.49 -8.62
C GLY A 152 -5.13 13.83 -8.09
N TYR A 153 -5.66 13.83 -6.86
CA TYR A 153 -6.16 15.01 -6.18
C TYR A 153 -5.34 15.24 -4.91
N MET A 154 -4.52 16.29 -4.93
CA MET A 154 -3.62 16.64 -3.84
C MET A 154 -4.18 17.85 -3.10
N GLU A 155 -4.45 17.71 -1.80
CA GLU A 155 -4.90 18.85 -0.99
C GLU A 155 -3.79 19.88 -0.88
N ASP A 156 -4.14 21.14 -0.96
CA ASP A 156 -3.29 22.35 -0.94
C ASP A 156 -2.32 22.53 -2.11
N MET A 157 -2.12 21.56 -3.01
CA MET A 157 -1.18 21.69 -4.13
C MET A 157 -1.41 22.99 -4.91
N GLY A 158 -0.39 23.84 -4.97
CA GLY A 158 -0.40 25.13 -5.65
C GLY A 158 -1.00 26.26 -4.85
N ASN A 159 -1.27 26.10 -3.57
CA ASN A 159 -1.71 27.18 -2.69
C ASN A 159 -0.60 28.22 -2.52
N ASN A 160 0.66 27.81 -2.47
CA ASN A 160 1.82 28.71 -2.51
C ASN A 160 2.65 28.48 -3.79
N PRO A 161 2.44 29.27 -4.86
CA PRO A 161 3.11 29.05 -6.13
C PRO A 161 4.64 29.29 -6.12
N LYS A 162 5.22 29.62 -4.96
CA LYS A 162 6.68 29.66 -4.77
C LYS A 162 7.24 28.30 -4.36
N ARG A 163 6.41 27.41 -3.87
CA ARG A 163 6.80 26.06 -3.46
C ARG A 163 6.59 25.07 -4.60
N GLU A 164 5.41 25.09 -5.19
CA GLU A 164 5.06 24.21 -6.30
C GLU A 164 3.95 24.82 -7.18
N SER A 165 3.72 24.22 -8.35
CA SER A 165 2.68 24.66 -9.28
C SER A 165 1.29 24.11 -8.89
N ALA A 166 0.23 24.80 -9.36
CA ALA A 166 -1.16 24.43 -9.11
C ALA A 166 -1.61 23.15 -9.84
N THR A 167 -0.79 22.65 -10.76
CA THR A 167 -0.96 21.39 -11.47
C THR A 167 0.38 20.70 -11.56
N CYS A 168 0.42 19.36 -11.46
CA CYS A 168 1.68 18.63 -11.56
C CYS A 168 2.77 19.23 -10.63
N GLY A 169 2.40 19.53 -9.38
CA GLY A 169 3.28 20.24 -8.44
C GLY A 169 4.47 19.39 -8.01
N HIS A 170 5.68 19.83 -8.35
CA HIS A 170 6.93 19.20 -7.96
C HIS A 170 8.10 20.19 -8.02
N PRO A 171 9.22 19.95 -7.32
CA PRO A 171 10.44 20.72 -7.45
C PRO A 171 11.07 20.55 -8.85
N PRO A 172 11.91 21.47 -9.30
CA PRO A 172 12.78 21.22 -10.44
C PRO A 172 13.71 20.02 -10.20
N ILE A 173 14.01 19.28 -11.25
CA ILE A 173 14.99 18.16 -11.19
C ILE A 173 16.32 18.66 -10.62
N GLY A 174 16.85 17.95 -9.64
CA GLY A 174 18.09 18.26 -8.93
C GLY A 174 17.93 19.31 -7.81
N ALA A 175 16.73 19.82 -7.58
CA ALA A 175 16.47 20.76 -6.49
C ALA A 175 16.03 20.02 -5.21
N LYS A 176 16.31 20.65 -4.06
CA LYS A 176 15.74 20.19 -2.79
C LYS A 176 14.22 20.36 -2.82
N ASP A 177 13.52 19.40 -2.27
CA ASP A 177 12.08 19.51 -2.04
C ASP A 177 11.79 20.49 -0.89
N ASN A 178 11.11 21.59 -1.21
CA ASN A 178 10.70 22.60 -0.24
C ASN A 178 9.31 22.36 0.34
N THR A 179 8.65 21.25 -0.05
CA THR A 179 7.31 20.89 0.44
C THR A 179 7.36 19.85 1.56
N GLY A 180 8.57 19.42 1.99
CA GLY A 180 8.76 18.44 3.04
C GLY A 180 8.18 18.85 4.41
N GLU A 181 8.15 20.18 4.66
CA GLU A 181 7.58 20.76 5.88
C GLU A 181 6.32 21.56 5.55
N ALA A 182 5.31 21.49 6.42
CA ALA A 182 4.09 22.27 6.27
C ALA A 182 4.31 23.77 6.45
N GLU A 183 3.61 24.60 5.68
CA GLU A 183 3.51 26.06 5.88
C GLU A 183 2.05 26.46 6.10
N VAL A 184 1.82 27.59 6.80
CA VAL A 184 0.46 28.11 6.99
C VAL A 184 -0.17 28.44 5.63
N GLY A 185 -1.28 27.79 5.32
CA GLY A 185 -2.03 27.96 4.07
C GLY A 185 -1.54 27.09 2.92
N ASP A 186 -0.45 26.33 3.11
CA ASP A 186 0.06 25.38 2.14
C ASP A 186 0.78 24.21 2.84
N GLN A 187 0.09 23.09 2.92
CA GLN A 187 0.57 21.90 3.61
C GLN A 187 0.67 20.69 2.64
N TYR A 188 0.81 20.98 1.34
CA TYR A 188 1.10 19.97 0.33
C TYR A 188 2.50 19.39 0.52
N ALA A 189 2.66 18.10 0.27
CA ALA A 189 3.94 17.40 0.24
C ALA A 189 4.14 16.66 -1.07
N THR A 190 5.24 16.94 -1.78
CA THR A 190 5.58 16.29 -3.06
C THR A 190 5.74 14.78 -2.87
N ARG A 191 6.38 14.32 -1.78
CA ARG A 191 6.61 12.90 -1.49
C ARG A 191 5.33 12.07 -1.41
N HIS A 192 4.19 12.70 -1.16
CA HIS A 192 2.87 12.04 -1.15
C HIS A 192 2.18 12.04 -2.51
N ASN A 193 2.80 12.62 -3.54
CA ASN A 193 2.25 12.67 -4.90
C ASN A 193 3.03 11.73 -5.84
N PRO A 194 2.66 10.44 -5.96
CA PRO A 194 3.46 9.49 -6.71
C PRO A 194 3.55 9.79 -8.21
N PHE A 195 2.61 10.53 -8.76
CA PHE A 195 2.51 10.77 -10.20
C PHE A 195 3.62 11.65 -10.76
N VAL A 196 4.27 12.46 -9.90
CA VAL A 196 5.35 13.37 -10.33
C VAL A 196 6.73 12.72 -10.32
N TYR A 197 6.84 11.45 -9.94
CA TYR A 197 8.12 10.72 -9.91
C TYR A 197 8.35 9.83 -11.13
N PHE A 198 7.62 10.03 -12.24
CA PHE A 198 7.76 9.21 -13.44
C PHE A 198 7.74 10.07 -14.70
N HIS A 199 8.84 10.04 -15.47
CA HIS A 199 8.91 10.72 -16.78
C HIS A 199 7.85 10.22 -17.77
N ALA A 200 7.32 9.01 -17.55
CA ALA A 200 6.17 8.49 -18.31
C ALA A 200 4.88 9.32 -18.10
N ILE A 201 4.83 10.12 -17.03
CA ILE A 201 3.74 11.08 -16.74
C ILE A 201 4.25 12.52 -16.90
N LEU A 202 5.35 12.88 -16.25
CA LEU A 202 5.90 14.25 -16.20
C LEU A 202 6.11 14.87 -17.58
N ASP A 203 6.70 14.11 -18.52
CA ASP A 203 7.03 14.61 -19.84
C ASP A 203 5.85 14.60 -20.81
N THR A 204 4.64 14.43 -20.32
CA THR A 204 3.42 14.39 -21.10
C THR A 204 2.40 15.41 -20.61
N PRO A 205 1.42 15.82 -21.41
CA PRO A 205 0.36 16.70 -20.95
C PRO A 205 -0.52 16.10 -19.85
N SER A 206 -0.37 14.79 -19.56
CA SER A 206 -1.19 14.07 -18.57
C SER A 206 -0.92 14.57 -17.14
N CYS A 207 0.33 14.95 -16.82
CA CYS A 207 0.64 15.47 -15.51
C CYS A 207 -0.17 16.74 -15.19
N ASP A 208 -0.07 17.78 -16.01
CA ASP A 208 -0.84 19.00 -15.81
C ASP A 208 -2.35 18.81 -15.90
N LYS A 209 -2.79 17.84 -16.69
CA LYS A 209 -4.21 17.58 -16.91
C LYS A 209 -4.85 16.83 -15.76
N TYR A 210 -4.14 15.86 -15.18
CA TYR A 210 -4.72 14.87 -14.29
C TYR A 210 -4.22 14.95 -12.85
N VAL A 211 -3.07 15.56 -12.58
CA VAL A 211 -2.58 15.81 -11.21
C VAL A 211 -3.02 17.20 -10.78
N ARG A 212 -4.00 17.24 -9.87
CA ARG A 212 -4.80 18.44 -9.60
C ARG A 212 -4.93 18.72 -8.11
N ASN A 213 -5.20 19.98 -7.77
CA ASN A 213 -5.62 20.35 -6.43
C ASN A 213 -6.96 19.68 -6.07
N LEU A 214 -7.10 19.24 -4.82
CA LEU A 214 -8.27 18.54 -4.29
C LEU A 214 -9.59 19.30 -4.50
N SER A 215 -9.54 20.63 -4.53
CA SER A 215 -10.73 21.47 -4.74
C SER A 215 -11.53 21.14 -6.00
N GLY A 216 -10.89 20.51 -7.02
CA GLY A 216 -11.54 20.05 -8.23
C GLY A 216 -12.42 18.80 -8.07
N LEU A 217 -12.18 17.98 -7.05
CA LEU A 217 -12.84 16.68 -6.89
C LEU A 217 -14.37 16.79 -6.80
N ALA A 218 -14.90 17.73 -6.02
CA ALA A 218 -16.34 17.90 -5.85
C ALA A 218 -17.07 18.17 -7.18
N ALA A 219 -16.43 18.83 -8.12
CA ALA A 219 -16.99 19.06 -9.47
C ALA A 219 -17.04 17.77 -10.28
N ASP A 220 -15.99 16.97 -10.22
CA ASP A 220 -15.87 15.72 -10.98
C ASP A 220 -16.80 14.63 -10.45
N LEU A 221 -17.15 14.64 -9.16
CA LEU A 221 -18.10 13.69 -8.54
C LEU A 221 -19.56 13.90 -8.94
N ARG A 222 -19.93 14.97 -9.68
CA ARG A 222 -21.33 15.32 -9.97
C ARG A 222 -22.03 14.37 -10.92
N SER A 223 -21.31 13.73 -11.83
CA SER A 223 -21.86 12.77 -12.79
C SER A 223 -20.92 11.61 -13.05
N ILE A 224 -21.45 10.53 -13.63
CA ILE A 224 -20.65 9.38 -14.02
C ILE A 224 -19.62 9.77 -15.08
N ASP A 225 -20.01 10.60 -16.04
CA ASP A 225 -19.15 10.97 -17.17
C ASP A 225 -18.00 11.89 -16.79
N THR A 226 -18.13 12.63 -15.67
CA THR A 226 -17.08 13.51 -15.16
C THR A 226 -16.19 12.85 -14.11
N THR A 227 -16.67 11.76 -13.47
CA THR A 227 -15.90 11.02 -12.46
C THR A 227 -14.88 10.11 -13.14
N PRO A 228 -13.56 10.26 -12.84
CA PRO A 228 -12.55 9.36 -13.41
C PRO A 228 -12.74 7.90 -12.96
N ASN A 229 -12.29 6.95 -13.78
CA ASN A 229 -12.29 5.53 -13.43
C ASN A 229 -11.37 5.23 -12.23
N TYR A 230 -10.23 5.95 -12.12
CA TYR A 230 -9.32 5.86 -10.97
C TYR A 230 -9.10 7.24 -10.37
N VAL A 231 -9.37 7.37 -9.08
CA VAL A 231 -9.30 8.61 -8.31
C VAL A 231 -8.38 8.37 -7.12
N PHE A 232 -7.24 9.03 -7.08
CA PHE A 232 -6.27 8.96 -5.99
C PHE A 232 -6.29 10.27 -5.21
N ILE A 233 -6.59 10.21 -3.93
CA ILE A 233 -6.81 11.37 -3.07
C ILE A 233 -5.77 11.36 -1.96
N VAL A 234 -5.04 12.46 -1.86
CA VAL A 234 -4.01 12.67 -0.85
C VAL A 234 -4.38 13.91 -0.04
N PRO A 235 -4.66 13.76 1.26
CA PRO A 235 -4.79 14.88 2.17
C PRO A 235 -3.47 15.65 2.29
N ASN A 236 -3.54 16.87 2.79
CA ASN A 236 -2.35 17.65 3.17
C ASN A 236 -1.74 17.12 4.48
N LEU A 237 -0.55 17.59 4.84
CA LEU A 237 0.19 17.14 6.03
C LEU A 237 -0.59 17.24 7.35
N CYS A 238 -1.58 18.15 7.45
CA CYS A 238 -2.43 18.24 8.63
C CYS A 238 -3.55 17.17 8.67
N HIS A 239 -4.02 16.76 7.51
CA HIS A 239 -5.17 15.88 7.37
C HIS A 239 -4.80 14.43 7.03
N ASP A 240 -3.51 14.14 6.84
CA ASP A 240 -3.02 12.82 6.47
C ASP A 240 -2.95 11.81 7.63
N ALA A 241 -3.06 12.23 8.87
CA ALA A 241 -2.98 11.49 10.13
C ALA A 241 -1.59 11.50 10.80
N HIS A 242 -0.57 12.10 10.20
CA HIS A 242 0.79 12.12 10.73
C HIS A 242 1.09 13.43 11.47
N ASP A 243 1.05 14.60 10.80
CA ASP A 243 1.38 15.87 11.41
C ASP A 243 0.39 16.26 12.52
N GLY A 244 0.92 16.75 13.64
CA GLY A 244 0.11 17.05 14.81
C GLY A 244 -0.43 15.81 15.53
N ALA A 245 0.21 14.63 15.34
CA ALA A 245 -0.04 13.44 16.16
C ALA A 245 0.17 13.72 17.66
N ASP A 246 -0.25 12.80 18.52
CA ASP A 246 -0.13 12.91 20.00
C ASP A 246 -0.85 14.10 20.63
N GLY A 247 -1.92 14.58 19.97
CA GLY A 247 -2.71 15.73 20.45
C GLY A 247 -2.07 17.09 20.13
N GLY A 248 -1.07 17.11 19.25
CA GLY A 248 -0.49 18.32 18.69
C GLY A 248 -1.41 19.05 17.73
N HIS A 249 -0.95 20.19 17.27
CA HIS A 249 -1.62 21.02 16.29
C HIS A 249 -0.78 21.16 15.03
N CYS A 250 -1.46 21.26 13.91
CA CYS A 250 -0.83 21.63 12.64
C CYS A 250 -0.28 23.07 12.68
N VAL A 251 0.50 23.46 11.69
CA VAL A 251 1.12 24.79 11.62
C VAL A 251 0.12 25.95 11.64
N ASP A 252 -1.12 25.71 11.23
CA ASP A 252 -2.24 26.66 11.25
C ASP A 252 -3.04 26.64 12.55
N GLY A 253 -2.68 25.79 13.52
CA GLY A 253 -3.34 25.58 14.80
C GLY A 253 -4.55 24.65 14.76
N ALA A 254 -4.86 24.03 13.62
CA ALA A 254 -5.90 23.01 13.54
C ALA A 254 -5.47 21.72 14.25
N PRO A 255 -6.38 20.90 14.80
CA PRO A 255 -6.05 19.57 15.29
C PRO A 255 -5.59 18.67 14.14
N GLY A 256 -4.39 18.12 14.28
CA GLY A 256 -3.77 17.19 13.32
C GLY A 256 -3.93 15.71 13.71
N GLY A 257 -3.04 14.88 13.20
CA GLY A 257 -3.01 13.44 13.44
C GLY A 257 -4.32 12.77 13.06
N LEU A 258 -4.67 11.68 13.76
CA LEU A 258 -5.93 10.96 13.51
C LEU A 258 -7.19 11.81 13.67
N THR A 259 -7.15 12.88 14.48
CA THR A 259 -8.31 13.80 14.60
C THR A 259 -8.50 14.64 13.33
N GLY A 260 -7.40 15.09 12.71
CA GLY A 260 -7.40 15.80 11.44
C GLY A 260 -7.93 14.92 10.30
N SER A 261 -7.36 13.72 10.16
CA SER A 261 -7.77 12.77 9.13
C SER A 261 -9.23 12.29 9.29
N ASP A 262 -9.69 12.08 10.52
CA ASP A 262 -11.08 11.69 10.77
C ASP A 262 -12.09 12.76 10.30
N ARG A 263 -11.73 14.04 10.48
CA ARG A 263 -12.54 15.17 9.94
C ARG A 263 -12.50 15.23 8.42
N PHE A 264 -11.32 15.06 7.82
CA PHE A 264 -11.17 14.98 6.38
C PHE A 264 -12.03 13.85 5.79
N LEU A 265 -11.95 12.66 6.36
CA LEU A 265 -12.76 11.52 5.94
C LEU A 265 -14.27 11.78 6.12
N LYS A 266 -14.66 12.41 7.22
CA LYS A 266 -16.07 12.78 7.50
C LYS A 266 -16.61 13.78 6.48
N GLU A 267 -15.77 14.61 5.91
CA GLU A 267 -16.12 15.53 4.83
C GLU A 267 -16.21 14.84 3.48
N TRP A 268 -15.19 14.09 3.08
CA TRP A 268 -15.04 13.61 1.72
C TRP A 268 -15.70 12.26 1.45
N VAL A 269 -15.67 11.32 2.37
CA VAL A 269 -16.28 9.99 2.18
C VAL A 269 -17.78 10.08 1.85
N PRO A 270 -18.61 10.91 2.52
CA PRO A 270 -20.00 11.05 2.13
C PRO A 270 -20.18 11.62 0.72
N LYS A 271 -19.34 12.57 0.29
CA LYS A 271 -19.39 13.14 -1.07
C LYS A 271 -19.07 12.08 -2.13
N ILE A 272 -18.03 11.27 -1.89
CA ILE A 272 -17.63 10.17 -2.76
C ILE A 272 -18.74 9.11 -2.84
N THR A 273 -19.17 8.60 -1.69
CA THR A 273 -20.15 7.50 -1.63
C THR A 273 -21.57 7.91 -2.09
N ALA A 274 -21.89 9.22 -2.07
CA ALA A 274 -23.12 9.76 -2.62
C ALA A 274 -23.03 10.00 -4.14
N SER A 275 -21.84 9.98 -4.75
CA SER A 275 -21.69 10.26 -6.19
C SER A 275 -22.39 9.22 -7.06
N PRO A 276 -22.90 9.61 -8.23
CA PRO A 276 -23.55 8.66 -9.16
C PRO A 276 -22.64 7.52 -9.60
N ALA A 277 -21.34 7.80 -9.81
CA ALA A 277 -20.34 6.82 -10.20
C ALA A 277 -20.13 5.77 -9.12
N PHE A 278 -19.91 6.22 -7.86
CA PHE A 278 -19.73 5.30 -6.75
C PHE A 278 -20.96 4.39 -6.53
N ARG A 279 -22.15 4.97 -6.52
CA ARG A 279 -23.39 4.20 -6.31
C ARG A 279 -23.63 3.14 -7.37
N ARG A 280 -23.19 3.39 -8.60
CA ARG A 280 -23.33 2.43 -9.70
C ARG A 280 -22.37 1.27 -9.59
N ASP A 281 -21.07 1.56 -9.46
CA ASP A 281 -20.02 0.54 -9.58
C ASP A 281 -18.70 0.96 -8.90
N GLY A 282 -18.78 1.73 -7.79
CA GLY A 282 -17.62 2.26 -7.11
C GLY A 282 -17.00 1.30 -6.08
N LEU A 283 -15.71 1.46 -5.89
CA LEU A 283 -14.94 0.94 -4.76
C LEU A 283 -14.18 2.12 -4.13
N LEU A 284 -14.39 2.36 -2.85
CA LEU A 284 -13.59 3.28 -2.06
C LEU A 284 -12.65 2.46 -1.16
N VAL A 285 -11.37 2.77 -1.19
CA VAL A 285 -10.33 2.24 -0.31
C VAL A 285 -9.79 3.39 0.53
N VAL A 286 -9.80 3.23 1.84
CA VAL A 286 -9.13 4.12 2.80
C VAL A 286 -8.06 3.31 3.49
N THR A 287 -6.82 3.69 3.34
CA THR A 287 -5.68 3.01 3.94
C THR A 287 -4.57 4.01 4.28
N PHE A 288 -3.49 3.50 4.84
CA PHE A 288 -2.31 4.26 5.22
C PHE A 288 -1.11 3.73 4.44
N ASP A 289 -0.15 4.59 4.21
CA ASP A 289 1.08 4.23 3.49
C ASP A 289 1.92 3.24 4.30
N GLU A 290 2.16 3.53 5.57
CA GLU A 290 2.93 2.71 6.48
C GLU A 290 2.42 2.82 7.92
N SER A 291 2.93 1.97 8.81
CA SER A 291 2.78 2.09 10.26
C SER A 291 3.73 3.16 10.80
N ASN A 292 3.59 3.55 12.06
CA ASN A 292 4.54 4.49 12.66
C ASN A 292 5.89 3.83 12.94
N LEU A 293 6.92 4.64 12.83
CA LEU A 293 8.27 4.32 13.22
C LEU A 293 8.88 5.50 13.95
N ASP A 294 9.10 5.34 15.25
CA ASP A 294 9.60 6.40 16.12
C ASP A 294 11.12 6.33 16.24
N GLU A 295 11.79 7.46 16.09
CA GLU A 295 13.21 7.61 16.40
C GLU A 295 13.40 7.96 17.88
N VAL A 296 14.05 7.09 18.63
CA VAL A 296 14.36 7.30 20.06
C VAL A 296 15.84 7.52 20.25
N LEU A 297 16.24 8.76 20.50
CA LEU A 297 17.63 9.11 20.80
C LEU A 297 17.99 8.74 22.25
N ASN A 298 18.94 7.83 22.41
CA ASN A 298 19.58 7.63 23.70
C ASN A 298 20.61 8.74 23.94
N SER A 299 20.25 9.71 24.78
CA SER A 299 21.09 10.89 25.04
C SER A 299 22.47 10.57 25.68
N ARG A 300 22.65 9.39 26.27
CA ARG A 300 23.92 8.98 26.87
C ARG A 300 24.88 8.34 25.87
N THR A 301 24.33 7.53 24.96
CA THR A 301 25.15 6.79 24.00
C THR A 301 25.18 7.49 22.63
N GLN A 302 24.32 8.50 22.40
CA GLN A 302 24.09 9.15 21.10
C GLN A 302 23.64 8.16 20.01
N VAL A 303 23.04 7.05 20.43
CA VAL A 303 22.49 6.05 19.53
C VAL A 303 21.01 6.35 19.33
N VAL A 304 20.58 6.44 18.09
CA VAL A 304 19.17 6.50 17.70
C VAL A 304 18.69 5.07 17.54
N THR A 305 17.63 4.76 18.24
CA THR A 305 16.95 3.48 18.18
C THR A 305 15.60 3.69 17.49
N LEU A 306 15.27 2.89 16.49
CA LEU A 306 13.97 2.94 15.85
C LEU A 306 13.03 1.99 16.59
N GLN A 307 11.83 2.46 16.93
CA GLN A 307 10.78 1.69 17.60
C GLN A 307 9.50 1.83 16.80
N GLY A 308 8.87 0.71 16.47
CA GLY A 308 7.63 0.70 15.71
C GLY A 308 7.34 -0.66 15.10
N ASP A 309 6.46 -0.67 14.13
CA ASP A 309 6.07 -1.86 13.38
C ASP A 309 6.61 -1.79 11.94
N ALA A 310 7.61 -2.62 11.64
CA ALA A 310 8.19 -2.79 10.32
C ALA A 310 7.88 -4.17 9.74
N ALA A 311 6.76 -4.78 10.15
CA ALA A 311 6.38 -6.10 9.66
C ALA A 311 6.15 -6.08 8.15
N ALA A 312 6.75 -7.05 7.44
CA ALA A 312 6.47 -7.33 6.05
C ALA A 312 5.42 -8.45 5.92
N CYS A 313 4.67 -8.45 4.86
CA CYS A 313 3.77 -9.56 4.53
C CYS A 313 3.93 -10.03 3.09
N CYS A 314 3.13 -11.04 2.76
CA CYS A 314 2.81 -11.37 1.38
C CYS A 314 4.02 -11.89 0.56
N ASN A 315 5.05 -12.40 1.23
CA ASN A 315 6.34 -12.80 0.63
C ASN A 315 6.99 -11.66 -0.15
N GLU A 316 6.91 -10.46 0.37
CA GLU A 316 7.45 -9.25 -0.24
C GLU A 316 8.97 -9.41 -0.50
N PRO A 317 9.42 -9.20 -1.74
CA PRO A 317 10.85 -9.23 -2.04
C PRO A 317 11.54 -7.94 -1.58
N PRO A 318 12.79 -8.00 -1.11
CA PRO A 318 13.52 -6.81 -0.67
C PRO A 318 13.83 -5.82 -1.81
N GLY A 319 13.75 -6.25 -3.06
CA GLY A 319 14.13 -5.45 -4.22
C GLY A 319 15.63 -5.44 -4.49
N PRO A 320 16.05 -4.94 -5.67
CA PRO A 320 17.45 -4.96 -6.10
C PRO A 320 18.28 -3.76 -5.62
N ASN A 321 17.62 -2.69 -5.08
CA ASN A 321 18.25 -1.39 -4.91
C ASN A 321 18.56 -1.02 -3.45
N VAL A 322 18.21 -1.88 -2.51
CA VAL A 322 18.47 -1.68 -1.08
C VAL A 322 19.23 -2.87 -0.52
N ALA A 323 20.06 -2.62 0.49
CA ALA A 323 20.72 -3.70 1.19
C ALA A 323 19.68 -4.55 1.93
N THR A 324 19.81 -5.87 1.83
CA THR A 324 18.97 -6.78 2.62
C THR A 324 19.41 -6.76 4.08
N TYR A 325 18.51 -6.42 4.97
CA TYR A 325 18.64 -6.69 6.40
C TYR A 325 17.86 -7.95 6.74
N ASP A 326 18.32 -8.68 7.77
CA ASP A 326 17.60 -9.84 8.26
C ASP A 326 16.18 -9.42 8.67
N ALA A 327 15.20 -9.82 7.87
CA ALA A 327 13.77 -9.53 8.04
C ALA A 327 13.16 -10.24 9.27
N GLY A 328 13.92 -10.39 10.35
CA GLY A 328 13.50 -11.12 11.55
C GLY A 328 13.37 -10.30 12.80
N VAL A 329 13.67 -9.01 12.77
CA VAL A 329 13.65 -8.18 13.97
C VAL A 329 12.45 -7.25 13.95
N VAL A 330 11.33 -7.73 14.41
CA VAL A 330 10.33 -6.86 15.05
C VAL A 330 11.00 -6.33 16.33
N GLY A 331 11.42 -5.07 16.33
CA GLY A 331 12.12 -4.56 17.49
C GLY A 331 12.97 -3.33 17.19
N THR A 332 13.90 -3.13 18.03
CA THR A 332 14.77 -1.97 18.11
C THR A 332 15.90 -2.06 17.08
N TYR A 333 16.04 -1.07 16.21
CA TYR A 333 17.17 -0.96 15.28
C TYR A 333 18.17 0.06 15.81
N GLU A 334 19.47 -0.27 15.83
CA GLU A 334 20.52 0.72 16.03
C GLU A 334 20.80 1.43 14.70
N ARG A 335 20.51 2.72 14.64
CA ARG A 335 20.89 3.57 13.50
C ARG A 335 22.36 3.94 13.65
N ILE A 336 23.22 3.26 12.92
CA ILE A 336 24.60 3.69 12.75
C ILE A 336 24.73 4.40 11.41
N ASN A 337 24.72 5.74 11.42
CA ASN A 337 25.00 6.62 10.28
C ASN A 337 24.20 6.32 9.00
N GLY A 338 22.91 6.62 9.00
CA GLY A 338 22.12 6.56 7.78
C GLY A 338 20.61 6.71 8.06
N PRO A 339 19.89 7.24 7.09
CA PRO A 339 18.46 7.45 7.18
C PRO A 339 17.69 6.14 6.96
N GLY A 340 16.54 6.03 7.58
CA GLY A 340 15.51 5.05 7.27
C GLY A 340 15.79 3.62 7.76
N ILE A 341 14.74 2.83 7.86
CA ILE A 341 14.84 1.37 7.87
C ILE A 341 14.94 0.93 6.41
N ILE A 342 16.01 0.23 6.10
CA ILE A 342 16.26 -0.30 4.77
C ILE A 342 15.83 -1.75 4.79
N GLY A 343 14.75 -2.09 4.10
CA GLY A 343 14.30 -3.46 3.99
C GLY A 343 12.81 -3.57 3.67
N PRO A 344 12.30 -4.78 3.41
CA PRO A 344 10.89 -4.97 3.20
C PRO A 344 10.11 -4.77 4.51
N GLY A 345 8.90 -4.19 4.37
CA GLY A 345 7.94 -4.03 5.46
C GLY A 345 7.80 -2.60 5.96
N GLY A 346 6.59 -2.08 5.83
CA GLY A 346 6.13 -0.81 6.37
C GLY A 346 5.14 -0.98 7.52
N GLY A 347 5.07 -2.17 8.13
CA GLY A 347 4.20 -2.46 9.27
C GLY A 347 2.71 -2.58 8.93
N ARG A 348 1.92 -2.97 9.91
CA ARG A 348 0.48 -3.22 9.77
C ARG A 348 -0.35 -1.96 10.01
N THR A 349 -1.04 -1.51 8.98
CA THR A 349 -1.87 -0.30 9.01
C THR A 349 -3.38 -0.59 9.05
N GLY A 350 -3.80 -1.66 8.38
CA GLY A 350 -5.20 -1.94 8.10
C GLY A 350 -5.77 -1.09 6.96
N ALA A 351 -6.90 -1.53 6.41
CA ALA A 351 -7.62 -0.78 5.38
C ALA A 351 -9.13 -0.97 5.51
N VAL A 352 -9.91 0.01 5.05
CA VAL A 352 -11.36 -0.10 4.90
C VAL A 352 -11.74 0.00 3.44
N LEU A 353 -12.55 -0.96 2.98
CA LEU A 353 -13.08 -1.01 1.62
C LEU A 353 -14.60 -0.84 1.66
N ILE A 354 -15.14 0.09 0.90
CA ILE A 354 -16.57 0.34 0.79
C ILE A 354 -16.99 0.23 -0.67
N SER A 355 -18.03 -0.56 -0.95
CA SER A 355 -18.55 -0.76 -2.30
C SER A 355 -19.97 -1.31 -2.25
N PRO A 356 -20.81 -1.07 -3.28
CA PRO A 356 -22.06 -1.81 -3.43
C PRO A 356 -21.89 -3.33 -3.55
N PHE A 357 -20.68 -3.80 -3.84
CA PHE A 357 -20.33 -5.22 -3.98
C PHE A 357 -19.73 -5.83 -2.71
N ILE A 358 -19.67 -5.08 -1.61
CA ILE A 358 -19.13 -5.53 -0.33
C ILE A 358 -20.26 -5.56 0.70
N ARG A 359 -20.39 -6.68 1.39
CA ARG A 359 -21.35 -6.79 2.50
C ARG A 359 -20.85 -5.97 3.69
N PRO A 360 -21.66 -5.03 4.23
CA PRO A 360 -21.31 -4.29 5.43
C PRO A 360 -20.91 -5.21 6.59
N GLY A 361 -19.86 -4.82 7.33
CA GLY A 361 -19.32 -5.57 8.45
C GLY A 361 -18.49 -6.82 8.05
N THR A 362 -18.07 -6.93 6.79
CA THR A 362 -17.09 -7.94 6.38
C THR A 362 -15.76 -7.68 7.08
N VAL A 363 -15.10 -8.75 7.54
CA VAL A 363 -13.75 -8.68 8.10
C VAL A 363 -12.91 -9.76 7.45
N THR A 364 -11.76 -9.39 6.93
CA THR A 364 -10.78 -10.33 6.38
C THR A 364 -9.47 -10.30 7.15
N MET A 365 -8.89 -11.48 7.35
CA MET A 365 -7.57 -11.69 7.96
C MET A 365 -6.52 -12.07 6.90
N VAL A 366 -6.90 -12.12 5.62
CA VAL A 366 -5.96 -12.37 4.53
C VAL A 366 -4.95 -11.22 4.51
N PRO A 367 -3.64 -11.52 4.48
CA PRO A 367 -2.62 -10.49 4.42
C PRO A 367 -2.57 -9.85 3.03
N TYR A 368 -2.52 -8.52 3.01
CA TYR A 368 -2.40 -7.68 1.82
C TYR A 368 -1.36 -6.58 2.07
N ASN A 369 -0.76 -6.07 1.01
CA ASN A 369 0.12 -4.91 1.03
C ASN A 369 -0.15 -3.99 -0.18
N HIS A 370 0.66 -2.96 -0.39
CA HIS A 370 0.48 -2.04 -1.51
C HIS A 370 0.60 -2.71 -2.88
N TYR A 371 1.43 -3.74 -3.03
CA TYR A 371 1.49 -4.53 -4.27
C TYR A 371 0.20 -5.34 -4.49
N SER A 372 -0.36 -5.89 -3.41
CA SER A 372 -1.68 -6.55 -3.43
C SER A 372 -2.80 -5.60 -3.86
N PHE A 373 -2.74 -4.36 -3.37
CA PHE A 373 -3.69 -3.32 -3.77
C PHE A 373 -3.56 -3.00 -5.26
N LEU A 374 -2.33 -2.71 -5.74
CA LEU A 374 -2.09 -2.44 -7.16
C LEU A 374 -2.59 -3.58 -8.03
N ARG A 375 -2.23 -4.84 -7.70
CA ARG A 375 -2.74 -6.03 -8.38
C ARG A 375 -4.27 -6.07 -8.42
N SER A 376 -4.93 -5.73 -7.31
CA SER A 376 -6.40 -5.72 -7.23
C SER A 376 -7.02 -4.68 -8.16
N VAL A 377 -6.40 -3.52 -8.30
CA VAL A 377 -6.85 -2.46 -9.22
C VAL A 377 -6.62 -2.89 -10.68
N GLU A 378 -5.47 -3.49 -10.97
CA GLU A 378 -5.14 -4.03 -12.29
C GLU A 378 -6.11 -5.14 -12.70
N ASP A 379 -6.46 -6.06 -11.79
CA ASP A 379 -7.45 -7.10 -12.02
C ASP A 379 -8.86 -6.51 -12.29
N ILE A 380 -9.27 -5.47 -11.55
CA ILE A 380 -10.54 -4.76 -11.75
C ILE A 380 -10.63 -4.19 -13.18
N PHE A 381 -9.55 -3.56 -13.64
CA PHE A 381 -9.50 -2.92 -14.96
C PHE A 381 -8.96 -3.83 -16.08
N LYS A 382 -8.60 -5.08 -15.75
CA LYS A 382 -8.04 -6.09 -16.68
C LYS A 382 -6.75 -5.62 -17.34
N LEU A 383 -5.86 -5.05 -16.53
CA LEU A 383 -4.54 -4.58 -16.92
C LEU A 383 -3.47 -5.64 -16.61
N GLU A 384 -2.31 -5.51 -17.24
CA GLU A 384 -1.12 -6.31 -16.89
C GLU A 384 -0.63 -5.92 -15.50
N HIS A 385 -0.04 -6.85 -14.76
CA HIS A 385 0.50 -6.56 -13.43
C HIS A 385 1.89 -5.93 -13.52
N LEU A 386 2.05 -4.76 -12.91
CA LEU A 386 3.31 -4.02 -12.88
C LEU A 386 4.21 -4.47 -11.72
N GLY A 387 5.49 -4.61 -11.99
CA GLY A 387 6.49 -4.85 -10.97
C GLY A 387 6.10 -5.99 -10.02
N TYR A 388 6.22 -5.76 -8.73
CA TYR A 388 5.88 -6.77 -7.73
C TYR A 388 4.38 -7.02 -7.55
N ALA A 389 3.48 -6.25 -8.16
CA ALA A 389 2.08 -6.63 -8.27
C ALA A 389 1.90 -7.91 -9.11
N GLY A 390 2.85 -8.20 -10.02
CA GLY A 390 2.94 -9.44 -10.78
C GLY A 390 3.53 -10.63 -10.03
N GLN A 391 3.97 -10.48 -8.80
CA GLN A 391 4.63 -11.52 -8.02
C GLN A 391 3.76 -12.79 -7.90
N PRO A 392 4.33 -13.99 -8.14
CA PRO A 392 3.60 -15.25 -8.00
C PRO A 392 3.08 -15.45 -6.56
N GLY A 393 1.80 -15.81 -6.44
CA GLY A 393 1.19 -16.09 -5.14
C GLY A 393 0.74 -14.86 -4.35
N LEU A 394 0.98 -13.65 -4.86
CA LEU A 394 0.45 -12.43 -4.25
C LEU A 394 -1.09 -12.42 -4.34
N ALA A 395 -1.77 -12.20 -3.21
CA ALA A 395 -3.22 -12.12 -3.18
C ALA A 395 -3.72 -10.77 -3.71
N ALA A 396 -4.76 -10.79 -4.53
CA ALA A 396 -5.62 -9.64 -4.81
C ALA A 396 -6.88 -9.72 -3.95
N PHE A 397 -7.61 -8.61 -3.79
CA PHE A 397 -8.90 -8.60 -3.09
C PHE A 397 -9.88 -9.58 -3.76
N GLY A 398 -10.34 -10.57 -3.02
CA GLY A 398 -11.10 -11.70 -3.51
C GLY A 398 -12.44 -11.91 -2.82
N ALA A 399 -12.86 -13.15 -2.76
CA ALA A 399 -14.13 -13.57 -2.14
C ALA A 399 -14.18 -13.34 -0.62
N ASP A 400 -13.05 -13.08 0.02
CA ASP A 400 -12.93 -12.69 1.42
C ASP A 400 -13.34 -11.23 1.66
N VAL A 401 -13.27 -10.41 0.60
CA VAL A 401 -13.65 -9.00 0.58
C VAL A 401 -15.00 -8.81 -0.11
N TYR A 402 -15.16 -9.34 -1.32
CA TYR A 402 -16.36 -9.14 -2.13
C TYR A 402 -17.44 -10.17 -1.80
N SER A 403 -18.68 -9.75 -1.74
CA SER A 403 -19.81 -10.67 -1.65
C SER A 403 -20.04 -11.38 -2.99
N ALA A 404 -20.34 -12.68 -2.93
CA ALA A 404 -20.77 -13.42 -4.11
C ALA A 404 -21.90 -12.67 -4.81
N GLN A 405 -21.83 -12.53 -6.15
CA GLN A 405 -22.85 -11.85 -6.96
C GLN A 405 -24.24 -12.36 -6.62
N GLY A 406 -25.16 -11.50 -6.21
CA GLY A 406 -26.56 -11.83 -6.23
C GLY A 406 -27.46 -11.41 -5.09
N THR A 407 -27.11 -10.40 -4.28
CA THR A 407 -28.15 -9.68 -3.52
C THR A 407 -27.89 -8.17 -3.60
N ALA A 408 -28.10 -7.61 -4.77
CA ALA A 408 -28.47 -6.21 -4.83
C ALA A 408 -29.78 -6.11 -4.03
N GLY A 409 -29.69 -5.65 -2.79
CA GLY A 409 -30.87 -5.21 -2.06
C GLY A 409 -31.54 -4.15 -2.92
N GLN A 410 -32.67 -4.48 -3.51
CA GLN A 410 -33.57 -3.49 -4.04
C GLN A 410 -34.04 -2.59 -2.89
N PRO A 411 -34.22 -1.28 -3.16
CA PRO A 411 -34.58 -0.29 -2.15
C PRO A 411 -35.91 -0.58 -1.47
#